data_60ca918d4cbf29dd8624c15fdfb12a5e
#
_entry.id   60ca918d4cbf29dd8624c15fdfb12a5e
#
_cell.length_a   1.000
_cell.length_b   1.000
_cell.length_c   1.000
_cell.angle_alpha   90.00
_cell.angle_beta   90.00
_cell.angle_gamma   90.00
#
_symmetry.space_group_name_H-M   'P 1'
#
loop_
_entity.id
_entity.type
_entity.pdbx_description
1 polymer ?
#
loop_
_entity_poly.entity_id
_entity_poly.type
_entity_poly.pdbx_seq_one_letter_code
_entity_poly.pdbx_strand_id
1 'polypeptide(L)'
;FNSIDWDACELRLVQEKTNIPVSLPLDTTTGNAIADYILNARPKCDSEYVFLRTQRPYTKLRSMWTVIAKYARIALGKSRRMNGPHAFRRGMGRQLLEADIPAPLICDILGHTSSMSLRQYTASSLEKLKVCAGTISAIPIAQEALL
;
A
#
# COMPACT_ATOMS: atom_id res chain seq x y z
N PHE A 1 11.46 16.69 6.88
CA PHE A 1 12.58 16.41 5.96
C PHE A 1 13.41 15.22 6.41
N ASN A 2 13.61 15.01 7.70
CA ASN A 2 14.45 13.93 8.27
C ASN A 2 13.99 12.51 7.92
N SER A 3 12.80 12.36 7.38
CA SER A 3 12.27 11.05 6.95
C SER A 3 12.78 10.60 5.58
N ILE A 4 13.47 11.43 4.84
CA ILE A 4 14.00 11.13 3.51
C ILE A 4 15.52 11.09 3.60
N ASP A 5 16.07 9.92 3.35
CA ASP A 5 17.49 9.71 3.16
C ASP A 5 17.77 9.67 1.66
N TRP A 6 18.25 10.80 1.14
CA TRP A 6 18.51 10.95 -0.31
C TRP A 6 19.71 10.14 -0.78
N ASP A 7 20.71 9.99 0.09
CA ASP A 7 21.94 9.26 -0.24
C ASP A 7 21.71 7.78 -0.27
N ALA A 8 20.93 7.26 0.70
CA ALA A 8 20.54 5.86 0.76
C ALA A 8 19.33 5.51 -0.14
N CYS A 9 18.68 6.51 -0.73
CA CYS A 9 17.41 6.35 -1.46
C CYS A 9 16.34 5.64 -0.62
N GLU A 10 16.13 6.09 0.62
CA GLU A 10 15.19 5.48 1.57
C GLU A 10 14.23 6.49 2.20
N LEU A 11 13.03 6.01 2.47
CA LEU A 11 12.05 6.69 3.34
C LEU A 11 12.04 6.00 4.70
N ARG A 12 12.45 6.73 5.74
CA ARG A 12 12.43 6.25 7.14
C ARG A 12 11.25 6.87 7.87
N LEU A 13 10.28 6.06 8.22
CA LEU A 13 9.02 6.49 8.82
C LEU A 13 8.76 5.72 10.11
N VAL A 14 8.10 6.38 11.05
CA VAL A 14 7.47 5.69 12.18
C VAL A 14 5.97 5.64 11.90
N GLN A 15 5.42 4.44 11.87
CA GLN A 15 3.99 4.28 11.63
C GLN A 15 3.18 4.82 12.81
N GLU A 16 2.35 5.82 12.54
CA GLU A 16 1.58 6.53 13.57
C GLU A 16 0.65 5.60 14.40
N LYS A 17 0.14 4.53 13.79
CA LYS A 17 -0.80 3.61 14.43
C LYS A 17 -0.11 2.53 15.29
N THR A 18 1.03 2.04 14.87
CA THR A 18 1.72 0.88 15.49
C THR A 18 3.00 1.29 16.20
N ASN A 19 3.44 2.52 16.00
CA ASN A 19 4.72 3.07 16.48
C ASN A 19 5.94 2.23 16.04
N ILE A 20 5.80 1.49 14.94
CA ILE A 20 6.87 0.65 14.40
C ILE A 20 7.67 1.47 13.38
N PRO A 21 9.01 1.52 13.47
CA PRO A 21 9.83 2.12 12.44
C PRO A 21 9.80 1.26 11.19
N VAL A 22 9.67 1.91 10.03
CA VAL A 22 9.68 1.26 8.70
C VAL A 22 10.62 2.02 7.80
N SER A 23 11.54 1.31 7.14
CA SER A 23 12.35 1.81 6.04
C SER A 23 11.82 1.26 4.73
N LEU A 24 11.55 2.14 3.78
CA LEU A 24 11.04 1.79 2.45
C LEU A 24 12.00 2.31 1.39
N PRO A 25 12.28 1.54 0.33
CA PRO A 25 13.08 2.04 -0.78
C PRO A 25 12.35 3.20 -1.46
N LEU A 26 13.09 4.22 -1.83
CA LEU A 26 12.62 5.36 -2.60
C LEU A 26 13.10 5.22 -4.03
N ASP A 27 12.19 4.86 -4.93
CA ASP A 27 12.52 4.77 -6.35
C ASP A 27 12.80 6.15 -6.95
N THR A 28 13.58 6.19 -8.01
CA THR A 28 14.04 7.43 -8.67
C THR A 28 12.88 8.30 -9.14
N THR A 29 11.80 7.71 -9.63
CA THR A 29 10.63 8.46 -10.13
C THR A 29 9.93 9.21 -8.99
N THR A 30 9.69 8.51 -7.90
CA THR A 30 9.06 9.07 -6.69
C THR A 30 10.00 10.10 -6.04
N GLY A 31 11.29 9.78 -5.94
CA GLY A 31 12.30 10.70 -5.40
C GLY A 31 12.36 12.02 -6.18
N ASN A 32 12.43 11.95 -7.50
CA ASN A 32 12.43 13.13 -8.36
C ASN A 32 11.15 13.96 -8.23
N ALA A 33 9.98 13.30 -8.13
CA ALA A 33 8.71 14.00 -7.94
C ALA A 33 8.64 14.73 -6.58
N ILE A 34 9.18 14.12 -5.52
CA ILE A 34 9.27 14.77 -4.21
C ILE A 34 10.24 15.95 -4.26
N ALA A 35 11.41 15.79 -4.90
CA ALA A 35 12.40 16.84 -5.05
C ALA A 35 11.83 18.02 -5.86
N ASP A 36 11.15 17.76 -6.96
CA ASP A 36 10.48 18.78 -7.78
C ASP A 36 9.43 19.56 -6.97
N TYR A 37 8.62 18.85 -6.19
CA TYR A 37 7.65 19.49 -5.31
C TYR A 37 8.35 20.40 -4.27
N ILE A 38 9.42 19.92 -3.63
CA ILE A 38 10.15 20.68 -2.60
C ILE A 38 10.75 21.96 -3.19
N LEU A 39 11.34 21.85 -4.38
CA LEU A 39 12.06 22.96 -5.02
C LEU A 39 11.11 23.97 -5.66
N ASN A 40 10.05 23.53 -6.31
CA ASN A 40 9.26 24.34 -7.24
C ASN A 40 7.83 24.64 -6.74
N ALA A 41 7.22 23.77 -5.94
CA ALA A 41 5.78 23.86 -5.61
C ALA A 41 5.49 24.03 -4.12
N ARG A 42 6.43 23.65 -3.24
CA ARG A 42 6.22 23.74 -1.80
C ARG A 42 6.19 25.21 -1.33
N PRO A 43 5.19 25.61 -0.52
CA PRO A 43 5.16 26.94 0.08
C PRO A 43 6.41 27.22 0.89
N LYS A 44 7.02 28.40 0.67
CA LYS A 44 8.21 28.83 1.40
C LYS A 44 7.80 29.20 2.83
N CYS A 45 8.12 28.36 3.77
CA CYS A 45 7.91 28.59 5.20
C CYS A 45 8.86 27.70 6.01
N ASP A 46 9.11 28.12 7.25
CA ASP A 46 9.88 27.35 8.21
C ASP A 46 9.00 26.22 8.80
N SER A 47 9.06 25.06 8.16
CA SER A 47 8.31 23.87 8.58
C SER A 47 9.14 22.62 8.30
N GLU A 48 9.18 21.71 9.26
CA GLU A 48 9.84 20.40 9.15
C GLU A 48 9.10 19.40 8.24
N TYR A 49 7.82 19.66 7.96
CA TYR A 49 7.00 18.76 7.15
C TYR A 49 7.28 18.96 5.65
N VAL A 50 7.44 17.87 4.93
CA VAL A 50 7.61 17.89 3.47
C VAL A 50 6.32 18.40 2.81
N PHE A 51 5.18 17.76 3.07
CA PHE A 51 3.93 18.11 2.44
C PHE A 51 3.11 19.09 3.29
N LEU A 52 2.78 20.22 2.68
CA LEU A 52 2.08 21.32 3.32
C LEU A 52 0.76 21.62 2.59
N ARG A 53 -0.15 22.28 3.30
CA ARG A 53 -1.31 22.91 2.67
C ARG A 53 -0.85 24.05 1.77
N THR A 54 -1.48 24.19 0.61
CA THR A 54 -1.18 25.27 -0.35
C THR A 54 -1.76 26.63 0.07
N GLN A 55 -2.71 26.64 1.02
CA GLN A 55 -3.34 27.86 1.55
C GLN A 55 -2.83 28.14 2.95
N ARG A 56 -2.72 29.43 3.28
CA ARG A 56 -2.35 29.89 4.64
C ARG A 56 -3.44 29.52 5.66
N PRO A 57 -3.05 29.19 6.89
CA PRO A 57 -1.69 28.96 7.36
C PRO A 57 -1.11 27.67 6.74
N TYR A 58 0.19 27.73 6.35
CA TYR A 58 0.93 26.61 5.75
C TYR A 58 1.23 25.54 6.80
N THR A 59 0.27 24.73 7.11
CA THR A 59 0.39 23.64 8.09
C THR A 59 0.57 22.30 7.41
N LYS A 60 0.99 21.29 8.17
CA LYS A 60 1.06 19.88 7.77
C LYS A 60 -0.17 19.47 6.97
N LEU A 61 0.03 18.85 5.83
CA LEU A 61 -1.06 18.25 5.06
C LEU A 61 -1.56 16.99 5.78
N ARG A 62 -2.74 17.07 6.40
CA ARG A 62 -3.30 15.96 7.20
C ARG A 62 -3.90 14.83 6.38
N SER A 63 -4.43 15.14 5.21
CA SER A 63 -5.06 14.15 4.35
C SER A 63 -4.77 14.44 2.89
N MET A 64 -4.20 13.47 2.20
CA MET A 64 -4.00 13.52 0.75
C MET A 64 -5.18 12.91 -0.02
N TRP A 65 -6.20 12.42 0.69
CA TRP A 65 -7.28 11.69 0.05
C TRP A 65 -8.00 12.49 -1.02
N THR A 66 -8.30 13.75 -0.76
CA THR A 66 -8.97 14.63 -1.73
C THR A 66 -8.16 14.83 -3.00
N VAL A 67 -6.82 14.98 -2.86
CA VAL A 67 -5.89 15.12 -3.98
C VAL A 67 -5.84 13.82 -4.76
N ILE A 68 -5.60 12.71 -4.08
CA ILE A 68 -5.55 11.36 -4.67
C ILE A 68 -6.87 11.03 -5.38
N ALA A 69 -8.02 11.28 -4.75
CA ALA A 69 -9.33 11.02 -5.33
C ALA A 69 -9.58 11.85 -6.59
N LYS A 70 -9.10 13.11 -6.62
CA LYS A 70 -9.18 13.96 -7.82
C LYS A 70 -8.40 13.34 -8.98
N TYR A 71 -7.13 12.99 -8.79
CA TYR A 71 -6.30 12.45 -9.85
C TYR A 71 -6.69 11.02 -10.25
N ALA A 72 -7.10 10.20 -9.30
CA ALA A 72 -7.63 8.88 -9.59
C ALA A 72 -8.92 8.94 -10.43
N ARG A 73 -9.79 9.94 -10.19
CA ARG A 73 -10.99 10.16 -11.00
C ARG A 73 -10.64 10.57 -12.42
N ILE A 74 -9.58 11.34 -12.61
CA ILE A 74 -9.08 11.74 -13.93
C ILE A 74 -8.50 10.51 -14.67
N ALA A 75 -7.66 9.71 -13.99
CA ALA A 75 -6.95 8.59 -14.59
C ALA A 75 -7.85 7.37 -14.86
N LEU A 76 -8.80 7.07 -13.97
CA LEU A 76 -9.62 5.86 -13.99
C LEU A 76 -11.05 6.09 -14.49
N GLY A 77 -11.42 7.34 -14.75
CA GLY A 77 -12.78 7.72 -15.13
C GLY A 77 -13.75 7.73 -13.93
N LYS A 78 -14.98 8.26 -14.17
CA LYS A 78 -15.99 8.46 -13.12
C LYS A 78 -16.59 7.16 -12.57
N SER A 79 -16.39 6.04 -13.25
CA SER A 79 -17.12 4.78 -12.97
C SER A 79 -16.56 3.97 -11.81
N ARG A 80 -15.34 4.20 -11.36
CA ARG A 80 -14.74 3.42 -10.25
C ARG A 80 -14.85 4.14 -8.93
N ARG A 81 -15.60 3.57 -8.00
CA ARG A 81 -15.59 3.96 -6.59
C ARG A 81 -14.25 3.56 -5.96
N MET A 82 -13.44 4.54 -5.63
CA MET A 82 -12.24 4.30 -4.81
C MET A 82 -12.64 4.35 -3.33
N ASN A 83 -12.45 3.23 -2.65
CA ASN A 83 -12.81 3.07 -1.24
C ASN A 83 -11.69 3.59 -0.30
N GLY A 84 -11.29 4.85 -0.45
CA GLY A 84 -10.31 5.50 0.42
C GLY A 84 -8.85 5.08 0.18
N PRO A 85 -7.90 5.58 0.99
CA PRO A 85 -6.47 5.27 0.88
C PRO A 85 -6.16 3.78 1.04
N HIS A 86 -7.02 3.04 1.75
CA HIS A 86 -6.90 1.60 1.91
C HIS A 86 -7.00 0.81 0.60
N ALA A 87 -7.58 1.41 -0.47
CA ALA A 87 -7.61 0.77 -1.79
C ALA A 87 -6.20 0.58 -2.37
N PHE A 88 -5.33 1.57 -2.19
CA PHE A 88 -3.92 1.47 -2.62
C PHE A 88 -3.17 0.41 -1.83
N ARG A 89 -3.34 0.40 -0.51
CA ARG A 89 -2.72 -0.61 0.35
C ARG A 89 -3.18 -2.02 -0.02
N ARG A 90 -4.46 -2.21 -0.30
CA ARG A 90 -4.99 -3.49 -0.78
C ARG A 90 -4.44 -3.86 -2.16
N GLY A 91 -4.37 -2.89 -3.08
CA GLY A 91 -3.76 -3.09 -4.39
C GLY A 91 -2.31 -3.55 -4.29
N MET A 92 -1.52 -2.87 -3.46
CA MET A 92 -0.12 -3.25 -3.18
C MET A 92 -0.01 -4.65 -2.60
N GLY A 93 -0.80 -4.96 -1.55
CA GLY A 93 -0.80 -6.30 -0.95
C GLY A 93 -1.16 -7.41 -1.94
N ARG A 94 -2.11 -7.15 -2.84
CA ARG A 94 -2.46 -8.08 -3.91
C ARG A 94 -1.32 -8.27 -4.92
N GLN A 95 -0.70 -7.19 -5.38
CA GLN A 95 0.43 -7.26 -6.30
C GLN A 95 1.62 -8.05 -5.71
N LEU A 96 1.93 -7.82 -4.43
CA LEU A 96 2.99 -8.55 -3.74
C LEU A 96 2.66 -10.05 -3.62
N LEU A 97 1.40 -10.41 -3.36
CA LEU A 97 0.96 -11.80 -3.35
C LEU A 97 1.01 -12.44 -4.75
N GLU A 98 0.65 -11.69 -5.78
CA GLU A 98 0.73 -12.13 -7.18
C GLU A 98 2.19 -12.32 -7.64
N ALA A 99 3.11 -11.54 -7.06
CA ALA A 99 4.56 -11.69 -7.25
C ALA A 99 5.21 -12.76 -6.36
N ASP A 100 4.40 -13.60 -5.71
CA ASP A 100 4.84 -14.69 -4.83
C ASP A 100 5.74 -14.27 -3.65
N ILE A 101 5.60 -13.01 -3.21
CA ILE A 101 6.30 -12.51 -2.02
C ILE A 101 5.74 -13.20 -0.77
N PRO A 102 6.61 -13.71 0.13
CA PRO A 102 6.16 -14.37 1.35
C PRO A 102 5.27 -13.50 2.23
N ALA A 103 4.17 -14.08 2.73
CA ALA A 103 3.18 -13.38 3.54
C ALA A 103 3.75 -12.61 4.75
N PRO A 104 4.75 -13.12 5.50
CA PRO A 104 5.39 -12.35 6.57
C PRO A 104 6.00 -11.04 6.06
N LEU A 105 6.74 -11.09 4.95
CA LEU A 105 7.37 -9.91 4.36
C LEU A 105 6.33 -8.88 3.88
N ILE A 106 5.20 -9.35 3.33
CA ILE A 106 4.09 -8.46 2.96
C ILE A 106 3.51 -7.78 4.21
N CYS A 107 3.39 -8.50 5.33
CA CYS A 107 2.96 -7.92 6.60
C CYS A 107 3.91 -6.81 7.05
N ASP A 108 5.21 -7.04 6.99
CA ASP A 108 6.23 -6.07 7.38
C ASP A 108 6.19 -4.82 6.48
N ILE A 109 6.16 -5.00 5.16
CA ILE A 109 6.06 -3.90 4.18
C ILE A 109 4.78 -3.08 4.42
N LEU A 110 3.66 -3.74 4.64
CA LEU A 110 2.38 -3.07 4.90
C LEU A 110 2.22 -2.60 6.36
N GLY A 111 3.14 -2.99 7.26
CA GLY A 111 3.06 -2.67 8.68
C GLY A 111 1.84 -3.29 9.35
N HIS A 112 1.54 -4.53 9.02
CA HIS A 112 0.50 -5.30 9.68
C HIS A 112 1.07 -6.02 10.90
N THR A 113 0.46 -5.84 12.06
CA THR A 113 0.86 -6.53 13.30
C THR A 113 0.40 -7.99 13.35
N SER A 114 -0.46 -8.42 12.41
CA SER A 114 -0.99 -9.77 12.35
C SER A 114 -1.16 -10.26 10.91
N SER A 115 -0.74 -11.50 10.65
CA SER A 115 -0.95 -12.19 9.37
C SER A 115 -2.44 -12.42 9.05
N MET A 116 -3.31 -12.41 10.06
CA MET A 116 -4.77 -12.42 9.87
C MET A 116 -5.25 -11.28 8.97
N SER A 117 -4.56 -10.16 8.96
CA SER A 117 -4.89 -9.02 8.09
C SER A 117 -4.72 -9.33 6.60
N LEU A 118 -3.98 -10.39 6.25
CA LEU A 118 -3.81 -10.83 4.85
C LEU A 118 -4.97 -11.68 4.33
N ARG A 119 -5.85 -12.19 5.18
CA ARG A 119 -7.00 -13.03 4.76
C ARG A 119 -7.88 -12.33 3.71
N GLN A 120 -8.02 -11.01 3.80
CA GLN A 120 -8.77 -10.23 2.81
C GLN A 120 -8.09 -10.18 1.42
N TYR A 121 -6.79 -10.46 1.33
CA TYR A 121 -6.05 -10.52 0.06
C TYR A 121 -6.03 -11.94 -0.50
N THR A 122 -5.91 -12.95 0.36
CA THR A 122 -5.92 -14.36 -0.05
C THR A 122 -7.30 -14.81 -0.51
N ALA A 123 -8.37 -14.28 0.05
CA ALA A 123 -9.75 -14.58 -0.37
C ALA A 123 -10.02 -14.20 -1.85
N SER A 124 -9.26 -13.27 -2.43
CA SER A 124 -9.38 -12.88 -3.84
C SER A 124 -8.54 -13.73 -4.80
N SER A 125 -7.71 -14.64 -4.28
CA SER A 125 -6.83 -15.53 -5.08
C SER A 125 -7.38 -16.97 -5.13
N LEU A 126 -8.63 -17.09 -5.58
CA LEU A 126 -9.32 -18.39 -5.66
C LEU A 126 -8.56 -19.42 -6.51
N GLU A 127 -7.88 -18.96 -7.57
CA GLU A 127 -7.09 -19.82 -8.45
C GLU A 127 -5.88 -20.44 -7.73
N LYS A 128 -5.19 -19.68 -6.90
CA LYS A 128 -4.09 -20.22 -6.09
C LYS A 128 -4.58 -21.17 -5.00
N LEU A 129 -5.78 -20.92 -4.43
CA LEU A 129 -6.41 -21.83 -3.48
C LEU A 129 -6.84 -23.15 -4.14
N LYS A 130 -7.28 -23.11 -5.39
CA LYS A 130 -7.61 -24.32 -6.15
C LYS A 130 -6.40 -25.20 -6.42
N VAL A 131 -5.22 -24.61 -6.62
CA VAL A 131 -3.95 -25.38 -6.77
C VAL A 131 -3.55 -26.05 -5.45
N CYS A 132 -3.84 -25.41 -4.30
CA CYS A 132 -3.59 -25.99 -2.97
C CYS A 132 -4.64 -27.02 -2.57
N ALA A 133 -5.86 -26.94 -3.11
CA ALA A 133 -6.89 -27.97 -2.95
C ALA A 133 -6.48 -29.14 -3.86
N GLY A 134 -5.74 -30.11 -3.30
CA GLY A 134 -5.37 -31.32 -4.01
C GLY A 134 -6.59 -31.93 -4.72
N THR A 135 -6.40 -32.43 -5.90
CA THR A 135 -7.43 -33.11 -6.69
C THR A 135 -7.98 -34.29 -5.90
N ILE A 136 -9.19 -34.16 -5.41
CA ILE A 136 -9.93 -35.25 -4.70
C ILE A 136 -10.19 -36.41 -5.64
N SER A 137 -10.01 -36.25 -6.95
CA SER A 137 -10.17 -37.29 -7.97
C SER A 137 -9.32 -38.56 -7.80
N ALA A 138 -8.29 -38.51 -6.93
CA ALA A 138 -7.46 -39.69 -6.62
C ALA A 138 -7.91 -40.44 -5.36
N ILE A 139 -8.94 -39.97 -4.65
CA ILE A 139 -9.49 -40.66 -3.46
C ILE A 139 -10.69 -41.50 -3.91
N PRO A 140 -10.60 -42.84 -3.86
CA PRO A 140 -11.75 -43.69 -4.18
C PRO A 140 -12.85 -43.43 -3.13
N ILE A 141 -13.92 -42.79 -3.54
CA ILE A 141 -15.11 -42.63 -2.71
C ILE A 141 -15.86 -43.95 -2.76
N ALA A 142 -15.94 -44.65 -1.63
CA ALA A 142 -16.81 -45.82 -1.52
C ALA A 142 -18.26 -45.37 -1.75
N GLN A 143 -18.95 -45.99 -2.73
CA GLN A 143 -20.33 -45.64 -3.08
C GLN A 143 -21.33 -45.79 -1.91
N GLU A 144 -20.97 -46.55 -0.87
CA GLU A 144 -21.74 -46.72 0.36
C GLU A 144 -21.79 -45.48 1.28
N ALA A 145 -20.98 -44.47 1.03
CA ALA A 145 -20.98 -43.23 1.83
C ALA A 145 -21.93 -42.16 1.32
N LEU A 146 -22.70 -42.44 0.26
CA LEU A 146 -23.61 -41.49 -0.39
C LEU A 146 -25.10 -41.91 -0.23
N LEU A 147 -25.41 -42.90 0.58
CA LEU A 147 -26.75 -43.30 1.01
C LEU A 147 -26.94 -42.99 2.50
#